data_174d9d139fc57f99715392c5e106dfb9
#
_entry.id   174d9d139fc57f99715392c5e106dfb9
#
_cell.length_a   1.000
_cell.length_b   1.000
_cell.length_c   1.000
_cell.angle_alpha   90.00
_cell.angle_beta   90.00
_cell.angle_gamma   90.00
#
_symmetry.space_group_name_H-M   'P 1'
#
loop_
_entity.id
_entity.type
_entity.pdbx_description
1 polymer ?
#
loop_
_entity_poly.entity_id
_entity_poly.type
_entity_poly.pdbx_seq_one_letter_code
_entity_poly.pdbx_strand_id
1 'polypeptide(L)'
;TADALVFIDSPADSQVVNGYQFFKVVEDGNLEYIILAKGTTDDVFMLGKLAAFQIQNLLVAYKERFDKDNFIKNLLLDNLLRVDMYTRAEKLHIDTDVKRVVYIIETKHEKDINALETIRTLFASRTRDFITAVDEKSIILVREVKSNETYEDLDKTAEVIIDMLNTEAMSSAHIAYGTIVNDIREVSRSYKEANM
;
A
#
# COMPACT_ATOMS: atom_id res chain seq x y z
N THR A 1 -12.46 -28.48 10.34
CA THR A 1 -13.01 -29.49 11.27
C THR A 1 -14.49 -29.23 11.45
N ALA A 2 -15.28 -30.25 11.81
CA ALA A 2 -16.72 -30.08 12.07
C ALA A 2 -16.98 -29.04 13.17
N ASP A 3 -16.13 -28.98 14.17
CA ASP A 3 -16.21 -28.04 15.29
C ASP A 3 -16.04 -26.56 14.82
N ALA A 4 -15.19 -26.34 13.82
CA ALA A 4 -15.01 -24.98 13.25
C ALA A 4 -16.26 -24.50 12.52
N LEU A 5 -16.99 -25.38 11.83
CA LEU A 5 -18.24 -25.06 11.14
C LEU A 5 -19.32 -24.63 12.14
N VAL A 6 -19.45 -25.37 13.27
CA VAL A 6 -20.40 -25.01 14.33
C VAL A 6 -20.04 -23.66 14.97
N PHE A 7 -18.74 -23.36 15.12
CA PHE A 7 -18.28 -22.11 15.70
C PHE A 7 -18.52 -20.90 14.76
N ILE A 8 -18.48 -21.09 13.42
CA ILE A 8 -18.78 -20.02 12.45
C ILE A 8 -20.14 -19.40 12.73
N ASP A 9 -21.14 -20.21 12.93
CA ASP A 9 -22.54 -19.77 13.12
C ASP A 9 -22.83 -19.32 14.56
N SER A 10 -21.89 -19.53 15.49
CA SER A 10 -22.03 -19.09 16.88
C SER A 10 -21.91 -17.56 16.99
N PRO A 11 -22.68 -16.90 17.88
CA PRO A 11 -22.53 -15.48 18.17
C PRO A 11 -21.26 -15.15 18.99
N ALA A 12 -20.56 -16.17 19.51
CA ALA A 12 -19.38 -15.98 20.34
C ALA A 12 -18.12 -15.65 19.52
N ASP A 13 -17.32 -14.71 20.01
CA ASP A 13 -16.02 -14.33 19.39
C ASP A 13 -14.93 -15.37 19.67
N SER A 14 -15.10 -16.16 20.74
CA SER A 14 -14.21 -17.26 21.10
C SER A 14 -14.97 -18.43 21.72
N GLN A 15 -14.46 -19.64 21.54
CA GLN A 15 -15.06 -20.87 22.09
C GLN A 15 -14.00 -21.93 22.35
N VAL A 16 -14.19 -22.73 23.39
CA VAL A 16 -13.36 -23.91 23.70
C VAL A 16 -14.09 -25.16 23.25
N VAL A 17 -13.47 -25.96 22.39
CA VAL A 17 -14.03 -27.22 21.90
C VAL A 17 -12.93 -28.28 21.80
N ASN A 18 -13.11 -29.42 22.39
CA ASN A 18 -12.25 -30.62 22.25
C ASN A 18 -10.74 -30.33 22.50
N GLY A 19 -10.42 -29.48 23.50
CA GLY A 19 -9.04 -29.15 23.86
C GLY A 19 -8.39 -28.07 22.99
N TYR A 20 -9.16 -27.43 22.12
CA TYR A 20 -8.77 -26.31 21.32
C TYR A 20 -9.58 -25.07 21.69
N GLN A 21 -8.95 -23.93 21.58
CA GLN A 21 -9.61 -22.63 21.65
C GLN A 21 -9.69 -22.02 20.25
N PHE A 22 -10.87 -21.55 19.90
CA PHE A 22 -11.20 -20.93 18.61
C PHE A 22 -11.42 -19.45 18.82
N PHE A 23 -10.88 -18.63 17.92
CA PHE A 23 -11.05 -17.17 17.94
C PHE A 23 -11.44 -16.69 16.55
N LYS A 24 -12.47 -15.87 16.46
CA LYS A 24 -12.86 -15.21 15.21
C LYS A 24 -11.99 -14.00 14.93
N VAL A 25 -11.61 -13.86 13.68
CA VAL A 25 -11.05 -12.61 13.13
C VAL A 25 -12.10 -12.06 12.18
N VAL A 26 -12.69 -10.93 12.54
CA VAL A 26 -13.82 -10.31 11.82
C VAL A 26 -13.37 -8.95 11.30
N GLU A 27 -13.67 -8.63 10.03
CA GLU A 27 -13.46 -7.33 9.43
C GLU A 27 -14.74 -6.84 8.74
N ASP A 28 -15.15 -5.61 9.01
CA ASP A 28 -16.38 -5.00 8.49
C ASP A 28 -17.64 -5.89 8.67
N GLY A 29 -17.70 -6.66 9.78
CA GLY A 29 -18.80 -7.57 10.06
C GLY A 29 -18.70 -8.94 9.35
N ASN A 30 -17.67 -9.17 8.54
CA ASN A 30 -17.42 -10.43 7.86
C ASN A 30 -16.38 -11.27 8.59
N LEU A 31 -16.62 -12.56 8.69
CA LEU A 31 -15.64 -13.50 9.24
C LEU A 31 -14.57 -13.81 8.20
N GLU A 32 -13.35 -13.36 8.45
CA GLU A 32 -12.20 -13.56 7.55
C GLU A 32 -11.42 -14.82 7.90
N TYR A 33 -11.12 -15.02 9.18
CA TYR A 33 -10.34 -16.16 9.65
C TYR A 33 -10.85 -16.69 10.98
N ILE A 34 -10.51 -17.96 11.26
CA ILE A 34 -10.61 -18.57 12.58
C ILE A 34 -9.21 -19.00 13.00
N ILE A 35 -8.76 -18.53 14.15
CA ILE A 35 -7.51 -18.96 14.76
C ILE A 35 -7.81 -20.11 15.70
N LEU A 36 -7.03 -21.17 15.62
CA LEU A 36 -7.06 -22.32 16.52
C LEU A 36 -5.80 -22.32 17.37
N ALA A 37 -6.00 -22.33 18.70
CA ALA A 37 -4.94 -22.55 19.67
C ALA A 37 -5.16 -23.88 20.38
N LYS A 38 -4.13 -24.72 20.46
CA LYS A 38 -4.21 -26.01 21.18
C LYS A 38 -3.96 -25.81 22.66
N GLY A 39 -4.90 -26.20 23.49
CA GLY A 39 -4.87 -26.08 24.94
C GLY A 39 -6.05 -25.27 25.46
N THR A 40 -6.29 -25.39 26.79
CA THR A 40 -7.45 -24.81 27.47
C THR A 40 -7.07 -23.94 28.67
N THR A 41 -5.77 -23.61 28.80
CA THR A 41 -5.27 -22.74 29.87
C THR A 41 -5.54 -21.27 29.57
N ASP A 42 -5.54 -20.45 30.61
CA ASP A 42 -5.71 -18.99 30.45
C ASP A 42 -4.60 -18.35 29.60
N ASP A 43 -3.36 -18.86 29.68
CA ASP A 43 -2.25 -18.39 28.84
C ASP A 43 -2.52 -18.65 27.37
N VAL A 44 -3.04 -19.82 27.01
CA VAL A 44 -3.41 -20.16 25.63
C VAL A 44 -4.55 -19.26 25.15
N PHE A 45 -5.52 -18.96 26.02
CA PHE A 45 -6.59 -18.01 25.72
C PHE A 45 -6.06 -16.62 25.44
N MET A 46 -5.19 -16.10 26.30
CA MET A 46 -4.61 -14.76 26.15
C MET A 46 -3.76 -14.64 24.89
N LEU A 47 -2.93 -15.64 24.60
CA LEU A 47 -2.10 -15.68 23.37
C LEU A 47 -2.96 -15.77 22.10
N GLY A 48 -3.98 -16.63 22.11
CA GLY A 48 -4.90 -16.78 20.98
C GLY A 48 -5.69 -15.51 20.71
N LYS A 49 -6.19 -14.85 21.75
CA LYS A 49 -6.89 -13.56 21.64
C LYS A 49 -5.98 -12.44 21.14
N LEU A 50 -4.75 -12.38 21.64
CA LEU A 50 -3.75 -11.41 21.15
C LEU A 50 -3.43 -11.63 19.68
N ALA A 51 -3.23 -12.89 19.27
CA ALA A 51 -2.98 -13.25 17.87
C ALA A 51 -4.16 -12.84 16.96
N ALA A 52 -5.40 -13.12 17.38
CA ALA A 52 -6.60 -12.72 16.64
C ALA A 52 -6.67 -11.22 16.46
N PHE A 53 -6.44 -10.45 17.52
CA PHE A 53 -6.41 -8.99 17.48
C PHE A 53 -5.32 -8.44 16.56
N GLN A 54 -4.11 -9.01 16.62
CA GLN A 54 -3.00 -8.58 15.77
C GLN A 54 -3.28 -8.88 14.29
N ILE A 55 -3.83 -10.05 13.97
CA ILE A 55 -4.20 -10.38 12.58
C ILE A 55 -5.30 -9.45 12.08
N GLN A 56 -6.30 -9.14 12.89
CA GLN A 56 -7.35 -8.18 12.54
C GLN A 56 -6.75 -6.80 12.21
N ASN A 57 -5.85 -6.28 13.03
CA ASN A 57 -5.18 -5.01 12.76
C ASN A 57 -4.35 -5.03 11.47
N LEU A 58 -3.65 -6.16 11.21
CA LEU A 58 -2.90 -6.34 9.97
C LEU A 58 -3.81 -6.37 8.73
N LEU A 59 -4.98 -7.00 8.82
CA LEU A 59 -5.96 -7.03 7.72
C LEU A 59 -6.49 -5.65 7.40
N VAL A 60 -6.86 -4.87 8.42
CA VAL A 60 -7.33 -3.47 8.25
C VAL A 60 -6.24 -2.65 7.57
N ALA A 61 -5.01 -2.69 8.06
CA ALA A 61 -3.88 -1.96 7.47
C ALA A 61 -3.57 -2.39 6.03
N TYR A 62 -3.65 -3.70 5.75
CA TYR A 62 -3.45 -4.24 4.40
C TYR A 62 -4.52 -3.76 3.42
N LYS A 63 -5.79 -3.79 3.83
CA LYS A 63 -6.93 -3.33 3.03
C LYS A 63 -6.81 -1.83 2.72
N GLU A 64 -6.52 -1.02 3.74
CA GLU A 64 -6.32 0.42 3.54
C GLU A 64 -5.20 0.70 2.53
N ARG A 65 -4.07 0.00 2.64
CA ARG A 65 -2.96 0.13 1.69
C ARG A 65 -3.35 -0.32 0.28
N PHE A 66 -4.10 -1.42 0.16
CA PHE A 66 -4.59 -1.93 -1.12
C PHE A 66 -5.56 -0.96 -1.79
N ASP A 67 -6.47 -0.37 -1.02
CA ASP A 67 -7.45 0.60 -1.53
C ASP A 67 -6.77 1.89 -2.00
N LYS A 68 -5.75 2.38 -1.25
CA LYS A 68 -4.91 3.51 -1.67
C LYS A 68 -4.14 3.21 -2.95
N ASP A 69 -3.51 2.03 -3.05
CA ASP A 69 -2.78 1.63 -4.25
C ASP A 69 -3.68 1.55 -5.48
N ASN A 70 -4.86 0.93 -5.34
CA ASN A 70 -5.86 0.87 -6.40
C ASN A 70 -6.39 2.25 -6.81
N PHE A 71 -6.62 3.14 -5.85
CA PHE A 71 -7.02 4.50 -6.13
C PHE A 71 -5.96 5.24 -6.95
N ILE A 72 -4.70 5.17 -6.54
CA ILE A 72 -3.58 5.82 -7.24
C ILE A 72 -3.40 5.24 -8.64
N LYS A 73 -3.47 3.91 -8.83
CA LYS A 73 -3.41 3.29 -10.16
C LYS A 73 -4.49 3.80 -11.09
N ASN A 74 -5.73 3.83 -10.62
CA ASN A 74 -6.86 4.32 -11.41
C ASN A 74 -6.72 5.82 -11.71
N LEU A 75 -6.16 6.60 -10.79
CA LEU A 75 -5.88 8.02 -10.99
C LEU A 75 -4.82 8.24 -12.09
N LEU A 76 -3.70 7.51 -12.05
CA LEU A 76 -2.64 7.56 -13.06
C LEU A 76 -3.15 7.22 -14.45
N LEU A 77 -3.99 6.18 -14.55
CA LEU A 77 -4.58 5.69 -15.81
C LEU A 77 -5.79 6.51 -16.31
N ASP A 78 -6.17 7.56 -15.59
CA ASP A 78 -7.34 8.40 -15.93
C ASP A 78 -8.68 7.62 -15.95
N ASN A 79 -8.79 6.59 -15.11
CA ASN A 79 -9.94 5.69 -15.03
C ASN A 79 -10.99 6.14 -14.01
N LEU A 80 -10.82 7.32 -13.39
CA LEU A 80 -11.74 7.84 -12.38
C LEU A 80 -12.59 8.99 -12.92
N LEU A 81 -13.85 8.98 -12.57
CA LEU A 81 -14.71 10.14 -12.81
C LEU A 81 -14.29 11.30 -11.90
N ARG A 82 -14.25 12.51 -12.44
CA ARG A 82 -13.81 13.72 -11.68
C ARG A 82 -14.57 13.93 -10.38
N VAL A 83 -15.86 13.60 -10.37
CA VAL A 83 -16.72 13.72 -9.16
C VAL A 83 -16.30 12.73 -8.08
N ASP A 84 -15.85 11.54 -8.46
CA ASP A 84 -15.48 10.47 -7.52
C ASP A 84 -14.07 10.65 -6.95
N MET A 85 -13.19 11.38 -7.65
CA MET A 85 -11.78 11.55 -7.25
C MET A 85 -11.66 12.15 -5.85
N TYR A 86 -12.36 13.27 -5.59
CA TYR A 86 -12.30 13.94 -4.28
C TYR A 86 -12.93 13.11 -3.17
N THR A 87 -14.12 12.55 -3.42
CA THR A 87 -14.81 11.73 -2.42
C THR A 87 -14.00 10.49 -2.03
N ARG A 88 -13.34 9.86 -3.00
CA ARG A 88 -12.48 8.70 -2.72
C ARG A 88 -11.18 9.10 -2.04
N ALA A 89 -10.54 10.21 -2.47
CA ALA A 89 -9.34 10.74 -1.83
C ALA A 89 -9.60 11.06 -0.35
N GLU A 90 -10.72 11.72 -0.04
CA GLU A 90 -11.13 12.05 1.33
C GLU A 90 -11.32 10.78 2.18
N LYS A 91 -12.03 9.77 1.67
CA LYS A 91 -12.22 8.48 2.36
C LYS A 91 -10.91 7.75 2.64
N LEU A 92 -9.92 7.92 1.77
CA LEU A 92 -8.60 7.29 1.88
C LEU A 92 -7.58 8.17 2.62
N HIS A 93 -8.02 9.32 3.15
CA HIS A 93 -7.16 10.30 3.81
C HIS A 93 -5.98 10.74 2.94
N ILE A 94 -6.26 11.00 1.64
CA ILE A 94 -5.30 11.50 0.66
C ILE A 94 -5.57 12.99 0.44
N ASP A 95 -4.58 13.83 0.72
CA ASP A 95 -4.67 15.27 0.49
C ASP A 95 -4.83 15.56 -1.02
N THR A 96 -5.78 16.43 -1.38
CA THR A 96 -6.10 16.72 -2.79
C THR A 96 -5.36 17.95 -3.34
N ASP A 97 -5.11 18.94 -2.47
CA ASP A 97 -4.61 20.27 -2.82
C ASP A 97 -3.11 20.42 -2.49
N VAL A 98 -2.33 19.36 -2.69
CA VAL A 98 -0.88 19.37 -2.52
C VAL A 98 -0.18 19.21 -3.87
N LYS A 99 0.98 19.84 -3.99
CA LYS A 99 1.81 19.71 -5.20
C LYS A 99 2.34 18.28 -5.30
N ARG A 100 2.23 17.69 -6.49
CA ARG A 100 2.75 16.34 -6.78
C ARG A 100 3.50 16.31 -8.10
N VAL A 101 4.40 15.36 -8.19
CA VAL A 101 5.09 15.00 -9.43
C VAL A 101 5.10 13.47 -9.53
N VAL A 102 5.02 12.96 -10.74
CA VAL A 102 5.08 11.52 -11.00
C VAL A 102 6.43 11.17 -11.60
N TYR A 103 7.14 10.24 -10.98
CA TYR A 103 8.33 9.60 -11.53
C TYR A 103 7.97 8.23 -12.07
N ILE A 104 8.54 7.89 -13.22
CA ILE A 104 8.53 6.55 -13.80
C ILE A 104 9.96 6.02 -13.72
N ILE A 105 10.12 4.88 -13.10
CA ILE A 105 11.41 4.23 -12.87
C ILE A 105 11.35 2.89 -13.58
N GLU A 106 12.03 2.79 -14.72
CA GLU A 106 12.13 1.56 -15.51
C GLU A 106 13.41 0.83 -15.16
N THR A 107 13.28 -0.43 -14.75
CA THR A 107 14.40 -1.32 -14.47
C THR A 107 14.65 -2.27 -15.63
N LYS A 108 15.88 -2.80 -15.74
CA LYS A 108 16.24 -3.77 -16.79
C LYS A 108 15.46 -5.07 -16.72
N HIS A 109 15.07 -5.47 -15.53
CA HIS A 109 14.39 -6.74 -15.28
C HIS A 109 12.91 -6.51 -15.00
N GLU A 110 12.07 -7.28 -15.62
CA GLU A 110 10.64 -7.30 -15.33
C GLU A 110 10.42 -7.77 -13.88
N LYS A 111 9.49 -7.13 -13.17
CA LYS A 111 9.15 -7.45 -11.77
C LYS A 111 10.35 -7.44 -10.83
N ASP A 112 11.22 -6.45 -10.96
CA ASP A 112 12.37 -6.29 -10.07
C ASP A 112 11.92 -5.99 -8.62
N ILE A 113 11.72 -7.08 -7.85
CA ILE A 113 11.24 -7.00 -6.46
C ILE A 113 12.26 -6.26 -5.60
N ASN A 114 13.57 -6.44 -5.84
CA ASN A 114 14.62 -5.79 -5.07
C ASN A 114 14.60 -4.27 -5.32
N ALA A 115 14.44 -3.85 -6.58
CA ALA A 115 14.31 -2.43 -6.91
C ALA A 115 13.07 -1.81 -6.26
N LEU A 116 11.92 -2.49 -6.30
CA LEU A 116 10.68 -2.01 -5.67
C LEU A 116 10.86 -1.86 -4.14
N GLU A 117 11.45 -2.84 -3.47
CA GLU A 117 11.67 -2.79 -2.01
C GLU A 117 12.71 -1.73 -1.64
N THR A 118 13.76 -1.53 -2.44
CA THR A 118 14.74 -0.45 -2.26
C THR A 118 14.06 0.92 -2.33
N ILE A 119 13.22 1.16 -3.33
CA ILE A 119 12.47 2.43 -3.46
C ILE A 119 11.51 2.61 -2.29
N ARG A 120 10.77 1.57 -1.89
CA ARG A 120 9.89 1.61 -0.71
C ARG A 120 10.64 1.97 0.56
N THR A 121 11.82 1.41 0.75
CA THR A 121 12.67 1.71 1.92
C THR A 121 13.16 3.15 1.89
N LEU A 122 13.60 3.65 0.73
CA LEU A 122 14.07 5.02 0.55
C LEU A 122 12.99 6.06 0.91
N PHE A 123 11.74 5.78 0.57
CA PHE A 123 10.61 6.67 0.82
C PHE A 123 9.73 6.25 2.02
N ALA A 124 10.17 5.29 2.84
CA ALA A 124 9.38 4.77 3.97
C ALA A 124 8.94 5.83 4.99
N SER A 125 9.75 6.88 5.20
CA SER A 125 9.43 8.00 6.10
C SER A 125 8.47 9.04 5.51
N ARG A 126 8.16 8.94 4.20
CA ARG A 126 7.32 9.90 3.48
C ARG A 126 5.91 9.32 3.32
N THR A 127 5.06 9.58 4.29
CA THR A 127 3.70 9.01 4.36
C THR A 127 2.74 9.52 3.28
N ARG A 128 3.10 10.59 2.56
CA ARG A 128 2.27 11.20 1.50
C ARG A 128 2.72 10.85 0.08
N ASP A 129 3.83 10.13 -0.04
CA ASP A 129 4.30 9.60 -1.31
C ASP A 129 3.68 8.22 -1.56
N PHE A 130 3.35 7.92 -2.82
CA PHE A 130 2.78 6.64 -3.20
C PHE A 130 3.71 5.93 -4.17
N ILE A 131 3.97 4.65 -3.90
CA ILE A 131 4.79 3.80 -4.74
C ILE A 131 3.92 2.65 -5.22
N THR A 132 3.73 2.57 -6.52
CA THR A 132 2.89 1.57 -7.19
C THR A 132 3.56 1.06 -8.46
N ALA A 133 2.94 0.10 -9.14
CA ALA A 133 3.32 -0.35 -10.47
C ALA A 133 2.05 -0.44 -11.33
N VAL A 134 2.10 0.13 -12.51
CA VAL A 134 1.01 0.07 -13.48
C VAL A 134 1.21 -1.10 -14.44
N ASP A 135 2.46 -1.47 -14.69
CA ASP A 135 2.87 -2.61 -15.51
C ASP A 135 4.02 -3.40 -14.83
N GLU A 136 4.56 -4.38 -15.54
CA GLU A 136 5.61 -5.26 -15.01
C GLU A 136 7.03 -4.67 -15.08
N LYS A 137 7.22 -3.53 -15.75
CA LYS A 137 8.54 -2.94 -16.03
C LYS A 137 8.79 -1.67 -15.25
N SER A 138 7.71 -0.97 -14.86
CA SER A 138 7.81 0.39 -14.35
C SER A 138 7.36 0.47 -12.89
N ILE A 139 8.21 1.02 -12.05
CA ILE A 139 7.84 1.44 -10.71
C ILE A 139 7.46 2.91 -10.79
N ILE A 140 6.29 3.24 -10.28
CA ILE A 140 5.75 4.60 -10.30
C ILE A 140 5.82 5.18 -8.89
N LEU A 141 6.49 6.33 -8.77
CA LEU A 141 6.51 7.12 -7.53
C LEU A 141 5.68 8.40 -7.76
N VAL A 142 4.58 8.54 -7.05
CA VAL A 142 3.82 9.79 -6.96
C VAL A 142 4.29 10.52 -5.71
N ARG A 143 5.09 11.57 -5.89
CA ARG A 143 5.76 12.28 -4.80
C ARG A 143 5.08 13.61 -4.50
N GLU A 144 4.91 13.91 -3.20
CA GLU A 144 4.57 15.26 -2.75
C GLU A 144 5.77 16.19 -2.91
N VAL A 145 5.54 17.37 -3.50
CA VAL A 145 6.55 18.40 -3.71
C VAL A 145 6.31 19.55 -2.71
N LYS A 146 7.31 19.83 -1.89
CA LYS A 146 7.25 20.93 -0.91
C LYS A 146 7.29 22.29 -1.60
N SER A 147 6.77 23.32 -0.94
CA SER A 147 6.67 24.66 -1.52
C SER A 147 8.00 25.29 -1.91
N ASN A 148 9.09 24.88 -1.29
CA ASN A 148 10.45 25.36 -1.53
C ASN A 148 11.28 24.47 -2.46
N GLU A 149 10.72 23.33 -2.93
CA GLU A 149 11.41 22.44 -3.86
C GLU A 149 11.27 22.94 -5.31
N THR A 150 12.34 22.82 -6.05
CA THR A 150 12.47 23.21 -7.45
C THR A 150 12.69 21.98 -8.34
N TYR A 151 12.75 22.16 -9.66
CA TYR A 151 13.08 21.07 -10.59
C TYR A 151 14.50 20.52 -10.35
N GLU A 152 15.46 21.35 -9.90
CA GLU A 152 16.80 20.87 -9.50
C GLU A 152 16.74 19.89 -8.33
N ASP A 153 15.78 20.04 -7.40
CA ASP A 153 15.59 19.10 -6.30
C ASP A 153 14.92 17.81 -6.78
N LEU A 154 14.11 17.88 -7.85
CA LEU A 154 13.56 16.71 -8.51
C LEU A 154 14.66 15.91 -9.22
N ASP A 155 15.58 16.57 -9.92
CA ASP A 155 16.76 15.93 -10.54
C ASP A 155 17.63 15.23 -9.49
N LYS A 156 17.95 15.90 -8.38
CA LYS A 156 18.67 15.28 -7.26
C LYS A 156 17.94 14.05 -6.69
N THR A 157 16.61 14.12 -6.64
CA THR A 157 15.81 12.96 -6.19
C THR A 157 15.97 11.78 -7.17
N ALA A 158 15.95 12.04 -8.47
CA ALA A 158 16.17 11.00 -9.48
C ALA A 158 17.59 10.41 -9.38
N GLU A 159 18.62 11.24 -9.19
CA GLU A 159 20.00 10.79 -8.98
C GLU A 159 20.12 9.89 -7.75
N VAL A 160 19.52 10.29 -6.62
CA VAL A 160 19.52 9.47 -5.39
C VAL A 160 18.86 8.12 -5.62
N ILE A 161 17.74 8.07 -6.34
CA ILE A 161 17.07 6.81 -6.67
C ILE A 161 17.97 5.92 -7.53
N ILE A 162 18.61 6.49 -8.58
CA ILE A 162 19.54 5.75 -9.45
C ILE A 162 20.71 5.18 -8.65
N ASP A 163 21.32 5.98 -7.79
CA ASP A 163 22.45 5.56 -6.96
C ASP A 163 22.05 4.43 -6.00
N MET A 164 20.90 4.54 -5.35
CA MET A 164 20.40 3.50 -4.46
C MET A 164 20.08 2.20 -5.21
N LEU A 165 19.48 2.27 -6.39
CA LEU A 165 19.18 1.10 -7.20
C LEU A 165 20.45 0.41 -7.69
N ASN A 166 21.47 1.16 -8.08
CA ASN A 166 22.74 0.63 -8.50
C ASN A 166 23.52 -0.04 -7.33
N THR A 167 23.47 0.56 -6.14
CA THR A 167 24.27 0.11 -4.98
C THR A 167 23.57 -1.00 -4.19
N GLU A 168 22.29 -0.86 -3.90
CA GLU A 168 21.55 -1.75 -3.01
C GLU A 168 20.81 -2.87 -3.77
N ALA A 169 20.21 -2.54 -4.92
CA ALA A 169 19.46 -3.51 -5.73
C ALA A 169 20.31 -4.14 -6.85
N MET A 170 21.53 -3.64 -7.11
CA MET A 170 22.38 -4.02 -8.24
C MET A 170 21.61 -3.92 -9.58
N SER A 171 20.67 -3.00 -9.68
CA SER A 171 19.78 -2.82 -10.80
C SER A 171 19.99 -1.44 -11.42
N SER A 172 20.26 -1.39 -12.72
CA SER A 172 20.30 -0.13 -13.45
C SER A 172 18.89 0.27 -13.87
N ALA A 173 18.57 1.56 -13.72
CA ALA A 173 17.27 2.10 -14.04
C ALA A 173 17.37 3.35 -14.92
N HIS A 174 16.32 3.59 -15.68
CA HIS A 174 16.04 4.87 -16.33
C HIS A 174 14.90 5.55 -15.58
N ILE A 175 15.05 6.85 -15.34
CA ILE A 175 14.05 7.63 -14.62
C ILE A 175 13.61 8.80 -15.47
N ALA A 176 12.30 8.97 -15.61
CA ALA A 176 11.67 10.14 -16.14
C ALA A 176 10.66 10.69 -15.13
N TYR A 177 10.39 11.99 -15.17
CA TYR A 177 9.32 12.58 -14.36
C TYR A 177 8.56 13.63 -15.17
N GLY A 178 7.28 13.80 -14.82
CA GLY A 178 6.41 14.78 -15.45
C GLY A 178 6.49 16.17 -14.80
N THR A 179 5.61 17.07 -15.19
CA THR A 179 5.49 18.39 -14.57
C THR A 179 4.89 18.31 -13.17
N ILE A 180 5.26 19.28 -12.33
CA ILE A 180 4.64 19.48 -11.01
C ILE A 180 3.19 19.91 -11.23
N VAL A 181 2.26 19.19 -10.60
CA VAL A 181 0.82 19.47 -10.62
C VAL A 181 0.34 19.92 -9.23
N ASN A 182 -0.70 20.74 -9.17
CA ASN A 182 -1.17 21.33 -7.92
C ASN A 182 -2.44 20.68 -7.38
N ASP A 183 -3.04 19.79 -8.14
CA ASP A 183 -4.32 19.15 -7.82
C ASP A 183 -4.26 17.66 -8.16
N ILE A 184 -4.92 16.84 -7.36
CA ILE A 184 -4.93 15.39 -7.54
C ILE A 184 -5.46 14.98 -8.92
N ARG A 185 -6.40 15.75 -9.50
CA ARG A 185 -6.98 15.49 -10.83
C ARG A 185 -5.96 15.58 -11.96
N GLU A 186 -4.85 16.28 -11.74
CA GLU A 186 -3.83 16.50 -12.74
C GLU A 186 -2.68 15.48 -12.68
N VAL A 187 -2.71 14.55 -11.71
CA VAL A 187 -1.67 13.54 -11.53
C VAL A 187 -1.53 12.65 -12.78
N SER A 188 -2.66 12.31 -13.45
CA SER A 188 -2.63 11.57 -14.72
C SER A 188 -1.89 12.33 -15.83
N ARG A 189 -1.93 13.67 -15.84
CA ARG A 189 -1.15 14.49 -16.78
C ARG A 189 0.35 14.34 -16.52
N SER A 190 0.78 14.52 -15.26
CA SER A 190 2.19 14.34 -14.88
C SER A 190 2.70 12.94 -15.25
N TYR A 191 1.86 11.90 -15.05
CA TYR A 191 2.19 10.54 -15.45
C TYR A 191 2.35 10.39 -16.98
N LYS A 192 1.41 10.93 -17.77
CA LYS A 192 1.46 10.87 -19.24
C LYS A 192 2.70 11.58 -19.79
N GLU A 193 3.07 12.72 -19.19
CA GLU A 193 4.28 13.47 -19.58
C GLU A 193 5.57 12.70 -19.24
N ALA A 194 5.62 12.04 -18.09
CA ALA A 194 6.75 11.19 -17.70
C ALA A 194 6.92 9.96 -18.62
N ASN A 195 5.84 9.50 -19.25
CA ASN A 195 5.81 8.29 -20.09
C ASN A 195 6.06 8.59 -21.59
N MET A 196 6.38 9.84 -21.96
CA MET A 196 6.73 10.24 -23.32
C MET A 196 8.20 10.01 -23.63
#